data_3473333974c6fd90b0d87953c3a9157a
#
_entry.id   3473333974c6fd90b0d87953c3a9157a
#
_cell.length_a   1.000
_cell.length_b   1.000
_cell.length_c   1.000
_cell.angle_alpha   90.00
_cell.angle_beta   90.00
_cell.angle_gamma   90.00
#
_symmetry.space_group_name_H-M   'P 1'
#
loop_
_entity.id
_entity.type
_entity.pdbx_description
1 polymer ?
#
loop_
_entity_poly.entity_id
_entity_poly.type
_entity_poly.pdbx_seq_one_letter_code
_entity_poly.pdbx_strand_id
1 'polypeptide(L)'
;MIINRRRHALRGALVATAVTVAAATAAGTAFASGAPSGAEAATRASAEHKAAEAPRAGAFDAQDGPEDMVVFPMFGTHKKTTNLTVFDPTFKGGFARAEDAGVSFSAFSDWIFTANDNHGSWALYKDGRLTYNWDDDFDIHEKQVGTGWGTYTTVLSPGSIGGAKDADLLGVDKSGVLWSYLGYSDGRVTARTKVGGGWNAYNQIAGYGDLTGDGKADIVAKDKSGYLWLYKGTGNYKAPFAGRTKIGGGWGAYDRILSAGDLELDGTTDLIARKPNGELYRYSGTGNAAAPFKKAVKIGTGFQNYNLL
;
A
#
# COMPACT_ATOMS: atom_id res chain seq x y z
N MET A 1 -23.81 8.77 -0.33
CA MET A 1 -23.82 9.02 -1.79
C MET A 1 -22.41 9.07 -2.38
N ILE A 2 -21.42 9.61 -1.68
CA ILE A 2 -19.99 9.69 -2.05
C ILE A 2 -19.30 8.31 -2.14
N ILE A 3 -19.60 7.40 -1.23
CA ILE A 3 -19.02 6.03 -1.21
C ILE A 3 -19.29 5.26 -2.51
N ASN A 4 -20.48 5.41 -3.11
CA ASN A 4 -20.79 4.74 -4.37
C ASN A 4 -20.03 5.35 -5.58
N ARG A 5 -19.73 6.66 -5.58
CA ARG A 5 -18.93 7.31 -6.61
C ARG A 5 -17.46 6.84 -6.56
N ARG A 6 -16.87 6.74 -5.35
CA ARG A 6 -15.50 6.20 -5.17
C ARG A 6 -15.35 4.77 -5.72
N ARG A 7 -16.38 3.93 -5.58
CA ARG A 7 -16.38 2.55 -6.12
C ARG A 7 -16.34 2.50 -7.64
N HIS A 8 -17.07 3.38 -8.31
CA HIS A 8 -17.11 3.43 -9.78
C HIS A 8 -15.84 4.03 -10.37
N ALA A 9 -15.27 5.06 -9.76
CA ALA A 9 -14.04 5.69 -10.18
C ALA A 9 -12.85 4.72 -10.11
N LEU A 10 -12.66 4.03 -8.98
CA LEU A 10 -11.59 3.02 -8.83
C LEU A 10 -11.72 1.85 -9.84
N ARG A 11 -12.94 1.41 -10.13
CA ARG A 11 -13.18 0.38 -11.15
C ARG A 11 -12.90 0.89 -12.57
N GLY A 12 -13.31 2.11 -12.85
CA GLY A 12 -13.02 2.78 -14.11
C GLY A 12 -11.52 2.95 -14.33
N ALA A 13 -10.77 3.40 -13.32
CA ALA A 13 -9.32 3.58 -13.38
C ALA A 13 -8.59 2.30 -13.78
N LEU A 14 -8.95 1.19 -13.16
CA LEU A 14 -8.36 -0.11 -13.45
C LEU A 14 -8.68 -0.62 -14.86
N VAL A 15 -9.91 -0.41 -15.34
CA VAL A 15 -10.34 -0.84 -16.67
C VAL A 15 -9.66 -0.03 -17.77
N ALA A 16 -9.55 1.29 -17.59
CA ALA A 16 -8.92 2.16 -18.60
C ALA A 16 -7.41 1.90 -18.70
N THR A 17 -6.71 1.69 -17.57
CA THR A 17 -5.28 1.40 -17.58
C THR A 17 -4.95 0.08 -18.29
N ALA A 18 -5.79 -0.94 -18.14
CA ALA A 18 -5.57 -2.22 -18.80
C ALA A 18 -5.80 -2.16 -20.32
N VAL A 19 -6.69 -1.30 -20.79
CA VAL A 19 -6.97 -1.11 -22.22
C VAL A 19 -5.88 -0.28 -22.91
N THR A 20 -5.32 0.73 -22.23
CA THR A 20 -4.25 1.58 -22.79
C THR A 20 -2.91 0.84 -22.95
N VAL A 21 -2.62 -0.13 -22.10
CA VAL A 21 -1.39 -0.94 -22.20
C VAL A 21 -1.32 -1.76 -23.50
N ALA A 22 -2.46 -2.19 -24.04
CA ALA A 22 -2.49 -2.90 -25.33
C ALA A 22 -2.20 -1.99 -26.54
N ALA A 23 -2.36 -0.67 -26.40
CA ALA A 23 -2.14 0.31 -27.46
C ALA A 23 -0.77 1.01 -27.41
N ALA A 24 -0.05 0.98 -26.27
CA ALA A 24 1.18 1.74 -26.05
C ALA A 24 2.47 1.03 -26.51
N THR A 25 2.40 -0.14 -27.14
CA THR A 25 3.59 -0.87 -27.61
C THR A 25 4.20 -0.34 -28.92
N ALA A 26 3.71 0.80 -29.43
CA ALA A 26 4.16 1.35 -30.70
C ALA A 26 4.50 2.85 -30.65
N ALA A 27 5.36 3.32 -29.76
CA ALA A 27 6.12 4.57 -29.98
C ALA A 27 7.24 4.72 -28.95
N GLY A 28 8.44 4.35 -29.33
CA GLY A 28 9.65 4.69 -28.59
C GLY A 28 10.01 6.17 -28.76
N THR A 29 10.11 6.90 -27.66
CA THR A 29 10.99 8.06 -27.57
C THR A 29 11.56 8.13 -26.16
N ALA A 30 12.87 7.95 -26.09
CA ALA A 30 13.64 8.17 -24.88
C ALA A 30 13.65 9.65 -24.53
N PHE A 31 13.13 10.02 -23.38
CA PHE A 31 13.43 11.32 -22.75
C PHE A 31 14.38 11.08 -21.58
N ALA A 32 15.65 11.33 -21.82
CA ALA A 32 16.61 11.58 -20.76
C ALA A 32 16.34 12.97 -20.20
N SER A 33 15.58 13.09 -19.12
CA SER A 33 15.57 14.30 -18.29
C SER A 33 16.46 14.03 -17.09
N GLY A 34 17.54 14.79 -16.95
CA GLY A 34 18.43 14.72 -15.82
C GLY A 34 17.66 14.91 -14.51
N ALA A 35 17.57 13.84 -13.74
CA ALA A 35 17.05 13.91 -12.39
C ALA A 35 18.03 14.74 -11.55
N PRO A 36 17.55 15.67 -10.70
CA PRO A 36 18.38 16.40 -9.76
C PRO A 36 19.11 15.41 -8.84
N SER A 37 20.30 15.76 -8.35
CA SER A 37 21.08 14.90 -7.48
C SER A 37 20.21 14.46 -6.28
N GLY A 38 20.37 13.20 -5.84
CA GLY A 38 19.49 12.62 -4.81
C GLY A 38 19.38 13.46 -3.51
N ALA A 39 20.44 14.22 -3.18
CA ALA A 39 20.46 15.09 -2.02
C ALA A 39 19.57 16.35 -2.21
N GLU A 40 19.56 16.94 -3.40
CA GLU A 40 18.73 18.12 -3.70
C GLU A 40 17.25 17.75 -3.82
N ALA A 41 16.95 16.59 -4.44
CA ALA A 41 15.59 16.08 -4.54
C ALA A 41 15.01 15.74 -3.15
N ALA A 42 15.79 15.08 -2.29
CA ALA A 42 15.38 14.79 -0.92
C ALA A 42 15.18 16.05 -0.07
N THR A 43 16.06 17.05 -0.24
CA THR A 43 15.92 18.34 0.48
C THR A 43 14.68 19.09 0.01
N ARG A 44 14.43 19.11 -1.29
CA ARG A 44 13.25 19.79 -1.86
C ARG A 44 11.95 19.11 -1.46
N ALA A 45 11.88 17.79 -1.55
CA ALA A 45 10.73 17.04 -1.08
C ALA A 45 10.51 17.23 0.43
N SER A 46 11.58 17.20 1.24
CA SER A 46 11.47 17.49 2.67
C SER A 46 10.99 18.91 2.96
N ALA A 47 11.35 19.89 2.12
CA ALA A 47 10.87 21.25 2.27
C ALA A 47 9.39 21.38 1.87
N GLU A 48 8.98 20.71 0.80
CA GLU A 48 7.57 20.63 0.38
C GLU A 48 6.74 19.88 1.43
N HIS A 49 7.25 18.77 1.97
CA HIS A 49 6.63 18.03 3.06
C HIS A 49 6.55 18.84 4.37
N LYS A 50 7.51 19.73 4.65
CA LYS A 50 7.46 20.62 5.82
C LYS A 50 6.54 21.83 5.62
N ALA A 51 6.34 22.26 4.36
CA ALA A 51 5.42 23.35 4.03
C ALA A 51 3.95 22.89 4.01
N ALA A 52 3.69 21.59 3.79
CA ALA A 52 2.43 20.98 4.14
C ALA A 52 2.31 21.04 5.67
N GLU A 53 1.29 21.71 6.19
CA GLU A 53 1.04 21.79 7.64
C GLU A 53 1.30 20.42 8.27
N ALA A 54 2.15 20.39 9.30
CA ALA A 54 2.41 19.16 10.03
C ALA A 54 1.07 18.52 10.39
N PRO A 55 0.87 17.23 10.10
CA PRO A 55 -0.37 16.57 10.47
C PRO A 55 -0.55 16.87 11.95
N ARG A 56 -1.67 17.48 12.29
CA ARG A 56 -2.02 17.66 13.69
C ARG A 56 -1.92 16.28 14.29
N ALA A 57 -1.01 16.12 15.25
CA ALA A 57 -1.02 14.95 16.13
C ALA A 57 -2.34 15.00 16.89
N GLY A 58 -3.36 14.48 16.27
CA GLY A 58 -4.69 14.34 16.77
C GLY A 58 -5.12 12.94 16.36
N ALA A 59 -5.55 12.14 17.32
CA ALA A 59 -6.53 11.14 17.05
C ALA A 59 -7.46 11.69 15.96
N PHE A 60 -7.82 10.87 14.95
CA PHE A 60 -8.84 11.20 13.99
C PHE A 60 -9.91 11.98 14.72
N ASP A 61 -10.07 13.26 14.36
CA ASP A 61 -11.04 14.09 15.08
C ASP A 61 -12.38 13.39 14.87
N ALA A 62 -13.06 13.05 15.96
CA ALA A 62 -14.35 12.35 15.89
C ALA A 62 -15.44 13.18 15.16
N GLN A 63 -15.06 14.35 14.68
CA GLN A 63 -15.84 15.23 13.82
C GLN A 63 -15.61 14.99 12.32
N ASP A 64 -14.49 14.33 11.96
CA ASP A 64 -14.29 13.82 10.59
C ASP A 64 -15.16 12.55 10.51
N GLY A 65 -16.29 12.65 9.84
CA GLY A 65 -17.24 11.55 9.70
C GLY A 65 -16.63 10.33 9.00
N PRO A 66 -17.38 9.23 8.83
CA PRO A 66 -16.93 8.01 8.17
C PRO A 66 -16.37 8.21 6.75
N GLU A 67 -16.43 9.42 6.23
CA GLU A 67 -16.00 9.81 4.88
C GLU A 67 -14.49 9.94 4.74
N ASP A 68 -13.75 10.16 5.84
CA ASP A 68 -12.29 10.36 5.84
C ASP A 68 -11.50 9.11 6.25
N MET A 69 -12.20 8.04 6.60
CA MET A 69 -11.56 6.77 6.96
C MET A 69 -11.10 6.05 5.71
N VAL A 70 -9.80 5.78 5.65
CA VAL A 70 -9.18 5.18 4.48
C VAL A 70 -9.34 3.67 4.52
N VAL A 71 -10.23 3.17 3.69
CA VAL A 71 -10.43 1.73 3.46
C VAL A 71 -10.31 1.46 1.97
N PHE A 72 -9.48 0.50 1.59
CA PHE A 72 -9.27 0.13 0.20
C PHE A 72 -9.97 -1.18 -0.15
N PRO A 73 -10.38 -1.35 -1.41
CA PRO A 73 -10.64 -2.68 -1.95
C PRO A 73 -9.37 -3.54 -1.83
N MET A 74 -9.54 -4.80 -1.51
CA MET A 74 -8.47 -5.77 -1.68
C MET A 74 -8.46 -6.24 -3.13
N PHE A 75 -7.29 -6.31 -3.73
CA PHE A 75 -7.13 -6.83 -5.07
C PHE A 75 -6.45 -8.20 -5.07
N GLY A 76 -6.73 -8.94 -6.12
CA GLY A 76 -6.06 -10.18 -6.41
C GLY A 76 -6.13 -10.52 -7.89
N THR A 77 -5.20 -11.32 -8.35
CA THR A 77 -5.29 -11.91 -9.68
C THR A 77 -5.76 -13.34 -9.59
N HIS A 78 -6.80 -13.70 -10.35
CA HIS A 78 -7.27 -15.07 -10.37
C HIS A 78 -6.23 -15.98 -11.01
N LYS A 79 -5.81 -17.03 -10.32
CA LYS A 79 -4.66 -17.87 -10.72
C LYS A 79 -4.82 -18.58 -12.08
N LYS A 80 -6.05 -18.81 -12.53
CA LYS A 80 -6.32 -19.47 -13.82
C LYS A 80 -6.42 -18.50 -15.00
N THR A 81 -7.08 -17.35 -14.80
CA THR A 81 -7.37 -16.39 -15.87
C THR A 81 -6.39 -15.23 -15.91
N THR A 82 -5.64 -15.00 -14.84
CA THR A 82 -4.82 -13.80 -14.60
C THR A 82 -5.61 -12.48 -14.59
N ASN A 83 -6.95 -12.59 -14.61
CA ASN A 83 -7.79 -11.39 -14.52
C ASN A 83 -7.69 -10.77 -13.13
N LEU A 84 -7.75 -9.45 -13.12
CA LEU A 84 -7.89 -8.70 -11.89
C LEU A 84 -9.24 -9.00 -11.25
N THR A 85 -9.21 -9.26 -9.97
CA THR A 85 -10.39 -9.46 -9.13
C THR A 85 -10.40 -8.42 -8.02
N VAL A 86 -11.54 -7.79 -7.84
CA VAL A 86 -11.79 -6.77 -6.82
C VAL A 86 -12.64 -7.36 -5.72
N PHE A 87 -12.25 -7.09 -4.48
CA PHE A 87 -12.98 -7.44 -3.27
C PHE A 87 -13.30 -6.14 -2.52
N ASP A 88 -14.50 -5.61 -2.73
CA ASP A 88 -14.92 -4.38 -2.06
C ASP A 88 -15.09 -4.58 -0.56
N PRO A 89 -14.66 -3.64 0.29
CA PRO A 89 -14.93 -3.68 1.71
C PRO A 89 -16.42 -3.57 1.99
N THR A 90 -16.90 -4.34 2.94
CA THR A 90 -18.30 -4.27 3.38
C THR A 90 -18.54 -3.19 4.43
N PHE A 91 -17.47 -2.58 4.96
CA PHE A 91 -17.49 -1.66 6.11
C PHE A 91 -18.06 -2.29 7.38
N LYS A 92 -18.07 -3.63 7.44
CA LYS A 92 -18.49 -4.46 8.57
C LYS A 92 -17.41 -5.48 8.93
N GLY A 93 -16.18 -5.13 8.58
CA GLY A 93 -14.99 -5.91 8.87
C GLY A 93 -14.71 -7.07 7.94
N GLY A 94 -15.22 -7.06 6.71
CA GLY A 94 -14.98 -8.08 5.70
C GLY A 94 -15.08 -7.53 4.28
N PHE A 95 -15.06 -8.45 3.32
CA PHE A 95 -15.14 -8.14 1.90
C PHE A 95 -16.42 -8.69 1.27
N ALA A 96 -16.95 -8.00 0.28
CA ALA A 96 -18.04 -8.44 -0.56
C ALA A 96 -17.57 -9.61 -1.47
N ARG A 97 -18.50 -10.18 -2.23
CA ARG A 97 -18.19 -11.22 -3.21
C ARG A 97 -17.17 -10.69 -4.23
N ALA A 98 -16.22 -11.56 -4.59
CA ALA A 98 -15.24 -11.30 -5.64
C ALA A 98 -15.90 -10.88 -6.96
N GLU A 99 -15.41 -9.82 -7.57
CA GLU A 99 -15.84 -9.35 -8.88
C GLU A 99 -14.64 -9.40 -9.84
N ASP A 100 -14.84 -10.13 -10.95
CA ASP A 100 -13.87 -10.12 -12.06
C ASP A 100 -13.97 -8.78 -12.79
N ALA A 101 -12.88 -8.03 -12.82
CA ALA A 101 -12.83 -6.74 -13.51
C ALA A 101 -12.82 -6.88 -15.04
N GLY A 102 -12.75 -8.10 -15.59
CA GLY A 102 -12.72 -8.34 -17.02
C GLY A 102 -11.42 -7.93 -17.71
N VAL A 103 -10.39 -7.58 -16.94
CA VAL A 103 -9.09 -7.11 -17.45
C VAL A 103 -7.94 -8.00 -16.98
N SER A 104 -7.04 -8.30 -17.93
CA SER A 104 -5.83 -9.06 -17.62
C SER A 104 -4.83 -8.22 -16.83
N PHE A 105 -4.40 -8.74 -15.69
CA PHE A 105 -3.37 -8.13 -14.86
C PHE A 105 -1.97 -8.70 -15.18
N SER A 106 -1.81 -9.35 -16.33
CA SER A 106 -0.59 -10.08 -16.68
C SER A 106 0.66 -9.20 -16.82
N ALA A 107 0.50 -7.92 -17.13
CA ALA A 107 1.59 -6.95 -17.26
C ALA A 107 2.05 -6.37 -15.93
N PHE A 108 1.24 -6.46 -14.89
CA PHE A 108 1.52 -5.87 -13.59
C PHE A 108 2.13 -6.89 -12.62
N SER A 109 2.92 -6.41 -11.68
CA SER A 109 3.42 -7.17 -10.54
C SER A 109 2.74 -6.79 -9.23
N ASP A 110 2.30 -5.53 -9.10
CA ASP A 110 1.62 -5.05 -7.89
C ASP A 110 0.78 -3.81 -8.18
N TRP A 111 -0.14 -3.49 -7.26
CA TRP A 111 -0.96 -2.29 -7.26
C TRP A 111 -1.07 -1.75 -5.84
N ILE A 112 -0.65 -0.49 -5.65
CA ILE A 112 -0.44 0.09 -4.34
C ILE A 112 -1.29 1.35 -4.23
N PHE A 113 -2.27 1.32 -3.32
CA PHE A 113 -3.14 2.48 -3.06
C PHE A 113 -2.45 3.54 -2.23
N THR A 114 -2.92 4.77 -2.42
CA THR A 114 -2.54 5.93 -1.61
C THR A 114 -3.77 6.50 -0.90
N ALA A 115 -3.53 7.22 0.19
CA ALA A 115 -4.55 8.02 0.85
C ALA A 115 -4.59 9.45 0.33
N ASN A 116 -3.98 9.72 -0.81
CA ASN A 116 -3.96 11.06 -1.39
C ASN A 116 -5.37 11.49 -1.81
N ASP A 117 -5.67 12.78 -1.72
CA ASP A 117 -7.00 13.36 -1.98
C ASP A 117 -7.54 13.08 -3.40
N ASN A 118 -6.65 12.76 -4.36
CA ASN A 118 -6.99 12.47 -5.75
C ASN A 118 -7.25 10.99 -6.03
N HIS A 119 -7.52 10.17 -5.00
CA HIS A 119 -7.73 8.72 -5.11
C HIS A 119 -6.60 7.97 -5.82
N GLY A 120 -5.38 8.47 -5.67
CA GLY A 120 -4.23 7.98 -6.40
C GLY A 120 -3.82 6.56 -6.04
N SER A 121 -3.13 5.92 -6.97
CA SER A 121 -2.52 4.62 -6.79
C SER A 121 -1.27 4.46 -7.64
N TRP A 122 -0.30 3.70 -7.17
CA TRP A 122 0.82 3.28 -7.99
C TRP A 122 0.58 1.90 -8.57
N ALA A 123 0.84 1.74 -9.87
CA ALA A 123 0.89 0.44 -10.52
C ALA A 123 2.34 0.10 -10.84
N LEU A 124 2.78 -1.07 -10.37
CA LEU A 124 4.10 -1.61 -10.65
C LEU A 124 4.00 -2.66 -11.76
N TYR A 125 4.71 -2.42 -12.85
CA TYR A 125 4.76 -3.31 -14.00
C TYR A 125 5.91 -4.33 -13.87
N LYS A 126 5.74 -5.49 -14.50
CA LYS A 126 6.78 -6.53 -14.54
C LYS A 126 8.05 -6.11 -15.27
N ASP A 127 7.95 -5.15 -16.17
CA ASP A 127 9.11 -4.54 -16.85
C ASP A 127 9.87 -3.51 -16.00
N GLY A 128 9.37 -3.26 -14.78
CA GLY A 128 9.98 -2.35 -13.82
C GLY A 128 9.56 -0.89 -13.97
N ARG A 129 8.54 -0.59 -14.78
CA ARG A 129 7.90 0.72 -14.79
C ARG A 129 7.04 0.88 -13.54
N LEU A 130 7.03 2.09 -12.99
CA LEU A 130 6.08 2.55 -11.99
C LEU A 130 5.25 3.66 -12.61
N THR A 131 3.93 3.51 -12.59
CA THR A 131 2.99 4.55 -12.99
C THR A 131 2.18 5.02 -11.79
N TYR A 132 1.69 6.24 -11.86
CA TYR A 132 0.72 6.80 -10.94
C TYR A 132 -0.59 7.00 -11.67
N ASN A 133 -1.67 6.56 -11.07
CA ASN A 133 -3.01 6.60 -11.62
C ASN A 133 -3.89 7.39 -10.66
N TRP A 134 -4.72 8.28 -11.18
CA TRP A 134 -5.67 9.07 -10.40
C TRP A 134 -6.91 9.38 -11.23
N ASP A 135 -7.98 9.78 -10.57
CA ASP A 135 -9.18 10.28 -11.22
C ASP A 135 -9.47 11.73 -10.82
N ASP A 136 -10.20 12.45 -11.66
CA ASP A 136 -10.65 13.82 -11.44
C ASP A 136 -12.18 13.96 -11.56
N ASP A 137 -12.93 12.91 -11.25
CA ASP A 137 -14.39 12.76 -11.38
C ASP A 137 -14.90 12.61 -12.84
N PHE A 138 -14.08 12.84 -13.85
CA PHE A 138 -14.45 12.78 -15.27
C PHE A 138 -13.66 11.71 -16.02
N ASP A 139 -12.35 11.72 -15.81
CA ASP A 139 -11.41 10.87 -16.53
C ASP A 139 -10.42 10.20 -15.58
N ILE A 140 -9.89 9.10 -16.05
CA ILE A 140 -8.83 8.36 -15.39
C ILE A 140 -7.52 8.67 -16.08
N HIS A 141 -6.58 9.08 -15.28
CA HIS A 141 -5.26 9.50 -15.73
C HIS A 141 -4.20 8.49 -15.33
N GLU A 142 -3.23 8.31 -16.19
CA GLU A 142 -2.02 7.52 -15.91
C GLU A 142 -0.79 8.32 -16.31
N LYS A 143 0.23 8.29 -15.45
CA LYS A 143 1.52 8.93 -15.70
C LYS A 143 2.64 8.02 -15.24
N GLN A 144 3.62 7.78 -16.11
CA GLN A 144 4.84 7.11 -15.68
C GLN A 144 5.65 8.01 -14.76
N VAL A 145 5.95 7.52 -13.56
CA VAL A 145 6.68 8.26 -12.51
C VAL A 145 8.03 7.63 -12.16
N GLY A 146 8.31 6.43 -12.67
CA GLY A 146 9.58 5.78 -12.42
C GLY A 146 9.88 4.60 -13.32
N THR A 147 11.16 4.18 -13.31
CA THR A 147 11.67 2.97 -13.98
C THR A 147 12.65 2.25 -13.08
N GLY A 148 12.99 0.99 -13.42
CA GLY A 148 13.97 0.20 -12.66
C GLY A 148 13.43 -0.42 -11.35
N TRP A 149 12.11 -0.37 -11.13
CA TRP A 149 11.48 -0.91 -9.91
C TRP A 149 11.50 -2.44 -9.84
N GLY A 150 11.80 -3.14 -10.93
CA GLY A 150 12.03 -4.60 -10.95
C GLY A 150 13.25 -5.06 -10.13
N THR A 151 14.01 -4.14 -9.55
CA THR A 151 15.08 -4.42 -8.57
C THR A 151 14.53 -4.83 -7.20
N TYR A 152 13.28 -4.45 -6.88
CA TYR A 152 12.65 -4.72 -5.60
C TYR A 152 11.92 -6.06 -5.60
N THR A 153 12.00 -6.78 -4.49
CA THR A 153 11.23 -8.00 -4.22
C THR A 153 9.91 -7.70 -3.53
N THR A 154 9.80 -6.54 -2.90
CA THR A 154 8.60 -6.04 -2.22
C THR A 154 8.57 -4.54 -2.40
N VAL A 155 7.41 -4.01 -2.77
CA VAL A 155 7.10 -2.58 -2.76
C VAL A 155 5.77 -2.41 -2.05
N LEU A 156 5.66 -1.42 -1.17
CA LEU A 156 4.41 -1.11 -0.45
C LEU A 156 4.37 0.37 -0.07
N SER A 157 3.17 0.86 0.20
CA SER A 157 2.99 2.16 0.85
C SER A 157 2.41 1.94 2.25
N PRO A 158 3.09 2.38 3.30
CA PRO A 158 2.52 2.40 4.65
C PRO A 158 1.70 3.66 4.92
N GLY A 159 1.55 4.55 3.96
CA GLY A 159 1.12 5.93 4.13
C GLY A 159 2.32 6.85 4.25
N SER A 160 2.17 8.02 4.91
CA SER A 160 3.27 8.95 5.11
C SER A 160 4.20 8.51 6.24
N ILE A 161 5.47 8.23 5.92
CA ILE A 161 6.53 7.93 6.89
C ILE A 161 7.42 9.15 7.19
N GLY A 162 7.32 10.17 6.37
CA GLY A 162 8.10 11.40 6.48
C GLY A 162 7.47 12.48 7.35
N GLY A 163 6.21 12.27 7.79
CA GLY A 163 5.44 13.24 8.55
C GLY A 163 4.76 14.31 7.68
N ALA A 164 4.65 14.09 6.37
CA ALA A 164 3.88 14.90 5.44
C ALA A 164 2.50 14.28 5.18
N LYS A 165 1.68 14.94 4.35
CA LYS A 165 0.34 14.48 4.02
C LYS A 165 0.33 13.32 3.01
N ASP A 166 1.21 13.41 1.99
CA ASP A 166 1.22 12.45 0.89
C ASP A 166 1.82 11.11 1.28
N ALA A 167 1.34 10.05 0.66
CA ALA A 167 1.82 8.70 0.89
C ALA A 167 3.23 8.49 0.31
N ASP A 168 4.03 7.71 1.02
CA ASP A 168 5.40 7.36 0.68
C ASP A 168 5.49 5.91 0.21
N LEU A 169 6.59 5.54 -0.46
CA LEU A 169 6.87 4.15 -0.86
C LEU A 169 8.06 3.57 -0.12
N LEU A 170 7.96 2.30 0.18
CA LEU A 170 9.03 1.46 0.67
C LEU A 170 9.36 0.38 -0.37
N GLY A 171 10.65 0.08 -0.54
CA GLY A 171 11.10 -1.00 -1.41
C GLY A 171 12.17 -1.85 -0.76
N VAL A 172 12.02 -3.17 -0.72
CA VAL A 172 13.08 -4.11 -0.31
C VAL A 172 13.75 -4.64 -1.56
N ASP A 173 15.03 -4.42 -1.71
CA ASP A 173 15.78 -4.92 -2.85
C ASP A 173 16.21 -6.40 -2.67
N LYS A 174 16.73 -6.98 -3.75
CA LYS A 174 17.18 -8.40 -3.78
C LYS A 174 18.32 -8.70 -2.79
N SER A 175 19.04 -7.69 -2.33
CA SER A 175 20.08 -7.84 -1.30
C SER A 175 19.54 -7.71 0.13
N GLY A 176 18.25 -7.45 0.29
CA GLY A 176 17.59 -7.28 1.58
C GLY A 176 17.82 -5.91 2.20
N VAL A 177 18.09 -4.89 1.40
CA VAL A 177 18.12 -3.50 1.85
C VAL A 177 16.73 -2.90 1.67
N LEU A 178 16.21 -2.28 2.73
CA LEU A 178 15.01 -1.45 2.68
C LEU A 178 15.38 -0.03 2.28
N TRP A 179 14.63 0.48 1.34
CA TRP A 179 14.71 1.84 0.80
C TRP A 179 13.40 2.56 1.00
N SER A 180 13.43 3.85 1.28
CA SER A 180 12.25 4.72 1.33
C SER A 180 12.30 5.76 0.23
N TYR A 181 11.12 6.16 -0.22
CA TYR A 181 10.87 7.19 -1.21
C TYR A 181 9.78 8.09 -0.68
N LEU A 182 10.05 9.39 -0.58
CA LEU A 182 8.99 10.33 -0.22
C LEU A 182 8.12 10.61 -1.45
N GLY A 183 6.81 10.55 -1.26
CA GLY A 183 5.83 10.80 -2.30
C GLY A 183 5.47 12.27 -2.42
N TYR A 184 5.03 12.64 -3.61
CA TYR A 184 4.39 13.93 -3.93
C TYR A 184 2.92 13.68 -4.26
N SER A 185 2.09 14.70 -4.13
CA SER A 185 0.65 14.62 -4.44
C SER A 185 0.34 14.19 -5.88
N ASP A 186 1.27 14.41 -6.81
CA ASP A 186 1.16 14.00 -8.21
C ASP A 186 1.75 12.59 -8.49
N GLY A 187 2.03 11.81 -7.47
CA GLY A 187 2.54 10.44 -7.54
C GLY A 187 4.03 10.30 -7.87
N ARG A 188 4.74 11.40 -8.16
CA ARG A 188 6.20 11.36 -8.25
C ARG A 188 6.78 10.97 -6.89
N VAL A 189 7.96 10.39 -6.91
CA VAL A 189 8.69 10.05 -5.69
C VAL A 189 10.12 10.62 -5.75
N THR A 190 10.71 10.86 -4.57
CA THR A 190 12.09 11.33 -4.46
C THR A 190 13.10 10.26 -4.90
N ALA A 191 14.37 10.62 -4.98
CA ALA A 191 15.43 9.64 -4.93
C ALA A 191 15.36 8.81 -3.65
N ARG A 192 15.74 7.51 -3.78
CA ARG A 192 15.68 6.58 -2.65
C ARG A 192 16.62 6.97 -1.51
N THR A 193 16.14 6.79 -0.30
CA THR A 193 16.92 6.90 0.94
C THR A 193 17.08 5.51 1.54
N LYS A 194 18.31 5.14 1.92
CA LYS A 194 18.57 3.85 2.56
C LYS A 194 18.05 3.86 4.00
N VAL A 195 17.16 2.93 4.32
CA VAL A 195 16.66 2.71 5.69
C VAL A 195 17.55 1.73 6.45
N GLY A 196 17.87 0.58 5.83
CA GLY A 196 18.73 -0.41 6.49
C GLY A 196 18.73 -1.76 5.79
N GLY A 197 19.66 -2.63 6.19
CA GLY A 197 19.77 -3.99 5.67
C GLY A 197 19.09 -5.04 6.55
N GLY A 198 19.15 -6.31 6.11
CA GLY A 198 18.63 -7.46 6.86
C GLY A 198 17.17 -7.78 6.61
N TRP A 199 16.49 -7.08 5.71
CA TRP A 199 15.07 -7.28 5.39
C TRP A 199 14.78 -8.58 4.63
N ASN A 200 15.79 -9.23 4.10
CA ASN A 200 15.69 -10.61 3.57
C ASN A 200 15.39 -11.67 4.63
N ALA A 201 15.41 -11.32 5.92
CA ALA A 201 14.91 -12.15 7.01
C ALA A 201 13.39 -12.31 7.00
N TYR A 202 12.69 -11.35 6.38
CA TYR A 202 11.24 -11.36 6.27
C TYR A 202 10.78 -11.91 4.92
N ASN A 203 9.69 -12.65 4.93
CA ASN A 203 9.05 -13.13 3.71
C ASN A 203 7.80 -12.33 3.32
N GLN A 204 7.27 -11.53 4.24
CA GLN A 204 6.18 -10.60 3.97
C GLN A 204 6.28 -9.36 4.87
N ILE A 205 5.88 -8.23 4.30
CA ILE A 205 5.76 -6.95 4.99
C ILE A 205 4.39 -6.39 4.63
N ALA A 206 3.69 -5.87 5.61
CA ALA A 206 2.39 -5.23 5.42
C ALA A 206 2.28 -4.05 6.40
N GLY A 207 1.38 -3.13 6.10
CA GLY A 207 1.06 -1.99 6.95
C GLY A 207 0.47 -0.87 6.12
N TYR A 208 -0.49 -0.21 6.71
CA TYR A 208 -1.09 0.99 6.17
C TYR A 208 -1.63 1.81 7.35
N GLY A 209 -1.11 3.02 7.52
CA GLY A 209 -1.53 3.90 8.62
C GLY A 209 -0.98 3.50 9.98
N ASP A 210 -1.61 4.04 11.00
CA ASP A 210 -1.19 3.91 12.40
C ASP A 210 -1.77 2.64 13.05
N LEU A 211 -0.89 1.71 13.41
CA LEU A 211 -1.24 0.49 14.14
C LEU A 211 -1.10 0.65 15.66
N THR A 212 -0.45 1.70 16.11
CA THR A 212 -0.04 1.86 17.50
C THR A 212 -0.72 3.01 18.24
N GLY A 213 -1.50 3.85 17.53
CA GLY A 213 -2.24 4.97 18.08
C GLY A 213 -1.38 6.21 18.36
N ASP A 214 -0.19 6.32 17.70
CA ASP A 214 0.70 7.47 17.91
C ASP A 214 0.69 8.49 16.75
N GLY A 215 -0.22 8.31 15.79
CA GLY A 215 -0.41 9.18 14.64
C GLY A 215 0.65 9.01 13.55
N LYS A 216 1.41 7.91 13.55
CA LYS A 216 2.45 7.65 12.55
C LYS A 216 2.25 6.32 11.87
N ALA A 217 2.60 6.27 10.59
CA ALA A 217 2.46 5.05 9.81
C ALA A 217 3.44 3.96 10.25
N ASP A 218 2.90 2.80 10.60
CA ASP A 218 3.62 1.64 11.07
C ASP A 218 3.63 0.52 10.02
N ILE A 219 4.56 -0.43 10.17
CA ILE A 219 4.55 -1.67 9.40
C ILE A 219 4.73 -2.89 10.29
N VAL A 220 4.23 -4.02 9.81
CA VAL A 220 4.52 -5.33 10.38
C VAL A 220 5.30 -6.18 9.39
N ALA A 221 6.21 -6.99 9.88
CA ALA A 221 7.03 -7.89 9.08
C ALA A 221 6.97 -9.31 9.62
N LYS A 222 6.60 -10.26 8.76
CA LYS A 222 6.59 -11.68 9.09
C LYS A 222 7.92 -12.31 8.69
N ASP A 223 8.63 -12.88 9.66
CA ASP A 223 9.88 -13.57 9.39
C ASP A 223 9.68 -15.02 8.87
N LYS A 224 10.76 -15.61 8.39
CA LYS A 224 10.77 -16.98 7.85
C LYS A 224 10.46 -18.05 8.90
N SER A 225 10.60 -17.74 10.17
CA SER A 225 10.26 -18.63 11.30
C SER A 225 8.79 -18.50 11.75
N GLY A 226 8.02 -17.60 11.12
CA GLY A 226 6.61 -17.37 11.43
C GLY A 226 6.37 -16.51 12.65
N TYR A 227 7.31 -15.65 13.02
CA TYR A 227 7.07 -14.56 13.96
C TYR A 227 6.67 -13.29 13.23
N LEU A 228 5.76 -12.54 13.84
CA LEU A 228 5.38 -11.20 13.40
C LEU A 228 6.09 -10.16 14.27
N TRP A 229 6.61 -9.14 13.62
CA TRP A 229 7.36 -8.03 14.20
C TRP A 229 6.71 -6.71 13.85
N LEU A 230 6.56 -5.82 14.82
CA LEU A 230 6.11 -4.45 14.64
C LEU A 230 7.33 -3.54 14.45
N TYR A 231 7.26 -2.65 13.49
CA TYR A 231 8.16 -1.53 13.29
C TYR A 231 7.35 -0.24 13.40
N LYS A 232 7.50 0.44 14.53
CA LYS A 232 6.81 1.71 14.80
C LYS A 232 7.38 2.82 13.93
N GLY A 233 6.51 3.60 13.33
CA GLY A 233 6.89 4.81 12.63
C GLY A 233 7.48 5.87 13.57
N THR A 234 8.43 6.64 13.05
CA THR A 234 9.04 7.76 13.77
C THR A 234 8.57 9.12 13.30
N GLY A 235 7.97 9.18 12.09
CA GLY A 235 7.67 10.41 11.39
C GLY A 235 8.92 11.11 10.83
N ASN A 236 10.07 10.45 10.83
CA ASN A 236 11.33 10.97 10.30
C ASN A 236 11.81 10.12 9.13
N TYR A 237 11.73 10.64 7.92
CA TYR A 237 12.08 9.92 6.70
C TYR A 237 13.51 9.39 6.65
N LYS A 238 14.45 9.97 7.42
CA LYS A 238 15.84 9.52 7.50
C LYS A 238 16.02 8.28 8.38
N ALA A 239 15.09 8.06 9.30
CA ALA A 239 15.02 6.91 10.18
C ALA A 239 13.54 6.55 10.40
N PRO A 240 12.83 6.07 9.35
CA PRO A 240 11.36 6.01 9.37
C PRO A 240 10.80 5.05 10.40
N PHE A 241 11.60 4.12 10.90
CA PHE A 241 11.15 3.13 11.87
C PHE A 241 12.05 3.08 13.10
N ALA A 242 11.43 2.90 14.25
CA ALA A 242 12.10 2.54 15.50
C ALA A 242 12.57 1.06 15.47
N GLY A 243 13.29 0.65 16.50
CA GLY A 243 13.67 -0.75 16.68
C GLY A 243 12.42 -1.65 16.73
N ARG A 244 12.53 -2.85 16.11
CA ARG A 244 11.41 -3.77 16.02
C ARG A 244 10.98 -4.33 17.37
N THR A 245 9.68 -4.53 17.55
CA THR A 245 9.08 -5.21 18.70
C THR A 245 8.41 -6.50 18.24
N LYS A 246 8.61 -7.59 18.98
CA LYS A 246 7.99 -8.88 18.66
C LYS A 246 6.52 -8.86 19.06
N ILE A 247 5.62 -9.10 18.10
CA ILE A 247 4.17 -9.24 18.36
C ILE A 247 3.88 -10.67 18.84
N GLY A 248 4.36 -11.68 18.11
CA GLY A 248 4.11 -13.08 18.49
C GLY A 248 4.47 -14.08 17.41
N GLY A 249 4.33 -15.36 17.73
CA GLY A 249 4.50 -16.48 16.82
C GLY A 249 3.17 -17.00 16.24
N GLY A 250 3.27 -18.08 15.45
CA GLY A 250 2.11 -18.73 14.81
C GLY A 250 1.73 -18.17 13.44
N TRP A 251 2.39 -17.10 12.98
CA TRP A 251 2.11 -16.47 11.68
C TRP A 251 2.60 -17.29 10.48
N GLY A 252 3.38 -18.35 10.72
CA GLY A 252 3.71 -19.34 9.71
C GLY A 252 2.50 -20.10 9.14
N ALA A 253 1.36 -20.06 9.84
CA ALA A 253 0.08 -20.62 9.37
C ALA A 253 -0.52 -19.82 8.19
N TYR A 254 -0.05 -18.59 7.93
CA TYR A 254 -0.56 -17.71 6.87
C TYR A 254 0.44 -17.61 5.73
N ASP A 255 -0.05 -17.76 4.51
CA ASP A 255 0.74 -17.62 3.28
C ASP A 255 0.71 -16.18 2.71
N ARG A 256 -0.21 -15.34 3.16
CA ARG A 256 -0.28 -13.92 2.81
C ARG A 256 -0.72 -13.08 4.01
N ILE A 257 -0.06 -11.94 4.24
CA ILE A 257 -0.54 -10.85 5.08
C ILE A 257 -0.60 -9.58 4.25
N LEU A 258 -1.59 -8.73 4.51
CA LEU A 258 -1.77 -7.42 3.87
C LEU A 258 -2.62 -6.52 4.78
N SER A 259 -2.69 -5.23 4.46
CA SER A 259 -3.61 -4.29 5.10
C SER A 259 -4.45 -3.59 4.03
N ALA A 260 -5.73 -3.43 4.30
CA ALA A 260 -6.67 -2.69 3.46
C ALA A 260 -7.29 -1.49 4.21
N GLY A 261 -6.63 -1.03 5.26
CA GLY A 261 -7.13 0.04 6.12
C GLY A 261 -8.05 -0.47 7.23
N ASP A 262 -8.95 0.37 7.68
CA ASP A 262 -9.93 0.10 8.75
C ASP A 262 -11.21 -0.51 8.17
N LEU A 263 -11.33 -1.83 8.17
CA LEU A 263 -12.41 -2.57 7.53
C LEU A 263 -13.74 -2.52 8.31
N GLU A 264 -13.69 -2.22 9.59
CA GLU A 264 -14.87 -2.16 10.46
C GLU A 264 -15.25 -0.74 10.87
N LEU A 265 -14.46 0.26 10.45
CA LEU A 265 -14.66 1.68 10.74
C LEU A 265 -14.62 1.96 12.25
N ASP A 266 -13.66 1.34 12.98
CA ASP A 266 -13.49 1.55 14.42
C ASP A 266 -12.35 2.54 14.75
N GLY A 267 -11.75 3.16 13.73
CA GLY A 267 -10.69 4.16 13.86
C GLY A 267 -9.28 3.57 13.89
N THR A 268 -9.13 2.27 13.69
CA THR A 268 -7.82 1.61 13.70
C THR A 268 -7.60 0.73 12.49
N THR A 269 -6.39 0.74 11.96
CA THR A 269 -6.03 -0.08 10.81
C THR A 269 -5.98 -1.57 11.16
N ASP A 270 -6.51 -2.39 10.25
CA ASP A 270 -6.58 -3.84 10.38
C ASP A 270 -5.47 -4.56 9.62
N LEU A 271 -5.14 -5.77 10.09
CA LEU A 271 -4.30 -6.71 9.35
C LEU A 271 -5.14 -7.88 8.84
N ILE A 272 -4.97 -8.18 7.57
CA ILE A 272 -5.59 -9.32 6.90
C ILE A 272 -4.57 -10.44 6.75
N ALA A 273 -4.97 -11.67 7.04
CA ALA A 273 -4.11 -12.83 6.93
C ALA A 273 -4.85 -13.98 6.23
N ARG A 274 -4.23 -14.56 5.18
CA ARG A 274 -4.78 -15.69 4.45
C ARG A 274 -4.02 -16.96 4.81
N LYS A 275 -4.76 -18.05 5.07
CA LYS A 275 -4.18 -19.41 5.15
C LYS A 275 -4.06 -20.05 3.76
N PRO A 276 -3.17 -21.03 3.57
CA PRO A 276 -3.01 -21.74 2.29
C PRO A 276 -4.30 -22.41 1.79
N ASN A 277 -5.20 -22.81 2.70
CA ASN A 277 -6.51 -23.39 2.34
C ASN A 277 -7.53 -22.35 1.86
N GLY A 278 -7.16 -21.07 1.81
CA GLY A 278 -7.99 -19.97 1.35
C GLY A 278 -8.90 -19.34 2.40
N GLU A 279 -8.79 -19.73 3.65
CA GLU A 279 -9.44 -19.00 4.72
C GLU A 279 -8.79 -17.64 4.91
N LEU A 280 -9.62 -16.58 4.95
CA LEU A 280 -9.19 -15.21 5.19
C LEU A 280 -9.61 -14.78 6.60
N TYR A 281 -8.68 -14.17 7.31
CA TYR A 281 -8.85 -13.70 8.67
C TYR A 281 -8.54 -12.21 8.75
N ARG A 282 -9.33 -11.48 9.55
CA ARG A 282 -9.02 -10.13 9.99
C ARG A 282 -8.51 -10.17 11.42
N TYR A 283 -7.50 -9.38 11.67
CA TYR A 283 -7.00 -9.00 12.98
C TYR A 283 -7.26 -7.51 13.16
N SER A 284 -8.32 -7.16 13.89
CA SER A 284 -8.66 -5.76 14.14
C SER A 284 -7.56 -5.08 14.92
N GLY A 285 -7.22 -3.87 14.51
CA GLY A 285 -6.28 -3.02 15.22
C GLY A 285 -6.78 -2.68 16.64
N THR A 286 -5.88 -2.26 17.49
CA THR A 286 -6.20 -1.80 18.86
C THR A 286 -5.71 -0.40 19.14
N GLY A 287 -4.88 0.18 18.25
CA GLY A 287 -4.17 1.43 18.52
C GLY A 287 -3.16 1.32 19.68
N ASN A 288 -2.72 0.10 20.05
CA ASN A 288 -1.81 -0.11 21.17
C ASN A 288 -0.59 -0.94 20.75
N ALA A 289 0.59 -0.33 20.80
CA ALA A 289 1.84 -0.99 20.43
C ALA A 289 2.15 -2.28 21.22
N ALA A 290 1.69 -2.39 22.47
CA ALA A 290 1.96 -3.57 23.31
C ALA A 290 1.10 -4.79 22.90
N ALA A 291 -0.08 -4.56 22.29
CA ALA A 291 -0.98 -5.58 21.82
C ALA A 291 -1.71 -5.07 20.57
N PRO A 292 -1.03 -4.93 19.42
CA PRO A 292 -1.54 -4.16 18.27
C PRO A 292 -2.77 -4.77 17.61
N PHE A 293 -3.07 -6.05 17.88
CA PHE A 293 -4.19 -6.75 17.24
C PHE A 293 -5.11 -7.47 18.24
N LYS A 294 -6.40 -7.41 17.99
CA LYS A 294 -7.41 -8.23 18.62
C LYS A 294 -7.31 -9.68 18.11
N LYS A 295 -8.06 -10.60 18.70
CA LYS A 295 -8.16 -12.00 18.24
C LYS A 295 -8.68 -12.08 16.80
N ALA A 296 -8.10 -13.00 16.01
CA ALA A 296 -8.48 -13.23 14.62
C ALA A 296 -9.97 -13.55 14.47
N VAL A 297 -10.60 -12.93 13.48
CA VAL A 297 -11.96 -13.21 13.03
C VAL A 297 -11.91 -13.74 11.61
N LYS A 298 -12.49 -14.92 11.35
CA LYS A 298 -12.61 -15.43 9.98
C LYS A 298 -13.63 -14.62 9.20
N ILE A 299 -13.19 -14.03 8.09
CA ILE A 299 -14.01 -13.14 7.25
C ILE A 299 -14.31 -13.71 5.86
N GLY A 300 -13.75 -14.85 5.49
CA GLY A 300 -14.05 -15.47 4.22
C GLY A 300 -13.30 -16.78 3.94
N THR A 301 -13.63 -17.38 2.79
CA THR A 301 -13.02 -18.60 2.25
C THR A 301 -12.90 -18.50 0.73
N GLY A 302 -12.13 -19.41 0.10
CA GLY A 302 -11.98 -19.45 -1.35
C GLY A 302 -10.85 -18.58 -1.90
N PHE A 303 -10.11 -17.86 -1.03
CA PHE A 303 -9.05 -16.95 -1.42
C PHE A 303 -7.76 -17.62 -1.91
N GLN A 304 -7.65 -18.95 -1.81
CA GLN A 304 -6.54 -19.72 -2.40
C GLN A 304 -6.49 -19.63 -3.93
N ASN A 305 -7.59 -19.25 -4.57
CA ASN A 305 -7.69 -19.12 -6.03
C ASN A 305 -7.06 -17.83 -6.56
N TYR A 306 -6.62 -16.94 -5.67
CA TYR A 306 -6.11 -15.63 -6.03
C TYR A 306 -4.68 -15.43 -5.55
N ASN A 307 -3.88 -14.69 -6.32
CA ASN A 307 -2.71 -14.01 -5.80
C ASN A 307 -3.19 -12.65 -5.29
N LEU A 308 -3.25 -12.47 -3.97
CA LEU A 308 -3.63 -11.21 -3.35
C LEU A 308 -2.47 -10.22 -3.46
N LEU A 309 -2.80 -8.99 -3.86
CA LEU A 309 -1.86 -7.89 -4.07
C LEU A 309 -1.72 -7.03 -2.83
#